data_16091b929ea9fd26ff3179e19529021c
#
_entry.id   16091b929ea9fd26ff3179e19529021c
#
_cell.length_a   1.000
_cell.length_b   1.000
_cell.length_c   1.000
_cell.angle_alpha   90.00
_cell.angle_beta   90.00
_cell.angle_gamma   90.00
#
_symmetry.space_group_name_H-M   'P 1'
#
loop_
_entity.id
_entity.type
_entity.pdbx_description
1 polymer ?
#
loop_
_entity_poly.entity_id
_entity_poly.type
_entity_poly.pdbx_seq_one_letter_code
_entity_poly.pdbx_strand_id
1 'polypeptide(L)'
;RSGVLPADADTRTQLTRNIPLHIPITSSAMDTVTESHLAIELARQGGVGFIHKNMPIDRQAEEVDRVKRSESGMIVDPVTVDPDQKIFEALEIMKRYRISGVPVVKGNKLVGILTNRDLRFETRYDQPIRDVMTKDPLFTVSVGTTLEQAQDELHKHRVEKLLVVDDDFVLKGLITVKDIQKKKKYPNAAKDSQGRLRAGAAIGATGDFLERADELVKKKVDVLVIDTAHGHSERVLQAVVAIKRAYPEVDVVARSEEHTSELQSHL
;
A
#
# COMPACT_ATOMS: atom_id res chain seq x y z
N ARG A 1 -2.14 -23.09 -35.31
CA ARG A 1 -2.53 -24.07 -34.28
C ARG A 1 -1.68 -23.78 -33.04
N SER A 2 -2.31 -23.66 -31.86
CA SER A 2 -1.58 -23.52 -30.61
C SER A 2 -1.05 -24.88 -30.18
N GLY A 3 0.22 -24.94 -29.77
CA GLY A 3 0.82 -26.13 -29.15
C GLY A 3 0.83 -26.08 -27.63
N VAL A 4 0.23 -25.03 -27.03
CA VAL A 4 0.20 -24.78 -25.57
C VAL A 4 -1.20 -25.07 -25.05
N LEU A 5 -1.29 -25.90 -24.01
CA LEU A 5 -2.55 -26.15 -23.30
C LEU A 5 -2.85 -24.94 -22.37
N PRO A 6 -4.13 -24.66 -22.07
CA PRO A 6 -4.48 -23.55 -21.15
C PRO A 6 -3.79 -23.63 -19.79
N ALA A 7 -3.57 -24.84 -19.27
CA ALA A 7 -2.87 -25.05 -17.99
C ALA A 7 -1.38 -24.72 -18.04
N ASP A 8 -0.77 -24.75 -19.24
CA ASP A 8 0.66 -24.49 -19.45
C ASP A 8 0.91 -23.05 -19.94
N ALA A 9 -0.15 -22.26 -20.09
CA ALA A 9 -0.04 -20.87 -20.55
C ALA A 9 0.60 -19.99 -19.48
N ASP A 10 1.69 -19.33 -19.83
CA ASP A 10 2.34 -18.33 -18.97
C ASP A 10 1.79 -16.93 -19.34
N THR A 11 1.10 -16.30 -18.40
CA THR A 11 0.52 -14.96 -18.57
C THR A 11 1.41 -13.83 -18.03
N ARG A 12 2.57 -14.17 -17.48
CA ARG A 12 3.51 -13.17 -16.94
C ARG A 12 3.99 -12.23 -18.02
N THR A 13 4.13 -10.96 -17.68
CA THR A 13 4.58 -9.91 -18.59
C THR A 13 5.34 -8.81 -17.85
N GLN A 14 5.84 -7.84 -18.60
CA GLN A 14 6.49 -6.65 -18.07
C GLN A 14 5.61 -5.41 -18.34
N LEU A 15 5.25 -4.69 -17.31
CA LEU A 15 4.60 -3.37 -17.45
C LEU A 15 5.63 -2.32 -17.83
N THR A 16 6.77 -2.36 -17.14
CA THR A 16 7.93 -1.48 -17.34
C THR A 16 9.19 -2.32 -17.22
N ARG A 17 10.37 -1.71 -17.38
CA ARG A 17 11.65 -2.42 -17.20
C ARG A 17 11.80 -3.02 -15.81
N ASN A 18 11.20 -2.39 -14.79
CA ASN A 18 11.39 -2.74 -13.37
C ASN A 18 10.15 -3.40 -12.75
N ILE A 19 9.01 -3.42 -13.46
CA ILE A 19 7.74 -3.90 -12.91
C ILE A 19 7.23 -5.10 -13.70
N PRO A 20 7.50 -6.33 -13.21
CA PRO A 20 6.87 -7.52 -13.73
C PRO A 20 5.42 -7.63 -13.25
N LEU A 21 4.56 -8.21 -14.06
CA LEU A 21 3.18 -8.57 -13.73
C LEU A 21 2.96 -10.07 -13.90
N HIS A 22 2.12 -10.65 -13.04
CA HIS A 22 1.71 -12.05 -13.15
C HIS A 22 0.55 -12.25 -14.14
N ILE A 23 -0.24 -11.22 -14.37
CA ILE A 23 -1.28 -11.17 -15.40
C ILE A 23 -1.12 -9.89 -16.23
N PRO A 24 -1.39 -9.91 -17.55
CA PRO A 24 -1.19 -8.76 -18.44
C PRO A 24 -2.37 -7.79 -18.40
N ILE A 25 -2.80 -7.41 -17.18
CA ILE A 25 -3.99 -6.55 -16.96
C ILE A 25 -3.61 -5.38 -16.08
N THR A 26 -3.96 -4.18 -16.56
CA THR A 26 -3.92 -2.95 -15.77
C THR A 26 -5.27 -2.25 -15.85
N SER A 27 -5.65 -1.48 -14.84
CA SER A 27 -6.85 -0.66 -14.93
C SER A 27 -6.54 0.72 -15.52
N SER A 28 -7.53 1.30 -16.20
CA SER A 28 -7.46 2.68 -16.65
C SER A 28 -7.65 3.67 -15.50
N ALA A 29 -6.98 4.81 -15.59
CA ALA A 29 -7.07 5.91 -14.62
C ALA A 29 -8.35 6.74 -14.82
N MET A 30 -9.50 6.09 -14.74
CA MET A 30 -10.82 6.70 -14.94
C MET A 30 -11.47 7.03 -13.60
N ASP A 31 -12.10 8.22 -13.53
CA ASP A 31 -12.90 8.64 -12.39
C ASP A 31 -14.01 7.62 -12.08
N THR A 32 -14.27 7.41 -10.80
CA THR A 32 -15.23 6.42 -10.27
C THR A 32 -14.95 4.96 -10.62
N VAL A 33 -13.88 4.67 -11.38
CA VAL A 33 -13.46 3.32 -11.75
C VAL A 33 -12.25 2.87 -10.94
N THR A 34 -11.13 3.59 -11.03
CA THR A 34 -9.91 3.17 -10.36
C THR A 34 -9.54 4.10 -9.21
N GLU A 35 -9.99 3.72 -8.04
CA GLU A 35 -9.51 4.18 -6.73
C GLU A 35 -8.81 3.01 -6.01
N SER A 36 -8.44 3.19 -4.73
CA SER A 36 -7.70 2.19 -3.96
C SER A 36 -8.35 0.81 -3.95
N HIS A 37 -9.68 0.71 -3.93
CA HIS A 37 -10.38 -0.57 -3.85
C HIS A 37 -10.09 -1.46 -5.07
N LEU A 38 -10.29 -0.94 -6.29
CA LEU A 38 -10.01 -1.68 -7.52
C LEU A 38 -8.50 -1.92 -7.68
N ALA A 39 -7.67 -0.92 -7.35
CA ALA A 39 -6.22 -1.06 -7.44
C ALA A 39 -5.69 -2.18 -6.52
N ILE A 40 -6.23 -2.32 -5.32
CA ILE A 40 -5.91 -3.42 -4.39
C ILE A 40 -6.30 -4.78 -4.98
N GLU A 41 -7.54 -4.92 -5.44
CA GLU A 41 -8.02 -6.22 -5.96
C GLU A 41 -7.24 -6.63 -7.21
N LEU A 42 -6.94 -5.69 -8.10
CA LEU A 42 -6.17 -5.96 -9.31
C LEU A 42 -4.72 -6.35 -8.98
N ALA A 43 -4.08 -5.65 -8.04
CA ALA A 43 -2.73 -5.99 -7.59
C ALA A 43 -2.67 -7.37 -6.91
N ARG A 44 -3.71 -7.76 -6.17
CA ARG A 44 -3.88 -9.11 -5.59
C ARG A 44 -3.87 -10.21 -6.65
N GLN A 45 -4.48 -9.94 -7.81
CA GLN A 45 -4.51 -10.87 -8.92
C GLN A 45 -3.23 -10.86 -9.77
N GLY A 46 -2.29 -9.97 -9.48
CA GLY A 46 -1.01 -9.88 -10.16
C GLY A 46 -0.90 -8.82 -11.26
N GLY A 47 -1.91 -7.96 -11.38
CA GLY A 47 -1.93 -6.77 -12.22
C GLY A 47 -1.55 -5.50 -11.49
N VAL A 48 -1.83 -4.32 -12.06
CA VAL A 48 -1.63 -3.00 -11.42
C VAL A 48 -2.79 -2.06 -11.75
N GLY A 49 -3.33 -1.40 -10.72
CA GLY A 49 -4.33 -0.35 -10.87
C GLY A 49 -3.68 1.03 -10.93
N PHE A 50 -4.17 1.87 -11.87
CA PHE A 50 -3.77 3.27 -11.98
C PHE A 50 -4.85 4.19 -11.40
N ILE A 51 -4.58 4.78 -10.24
CA ILE A 51 -5.49 5.68 -9.54
C ILE A 51 -5.64 6.98 -10.34
N HIS A 52 -6.89 7.39 -10.61
CA HIS A 52 -7.18 8.56 -11.44
C HIS A 52 -6.78 9.88 -10.76
N LYS A 53 -6.57 10.93 -11.58
CA LYS A 53 -6.15 12.26 -11.13
C LYS A 53 -7.31 13.26 -10.91
N ASN A 54 -8.55 12.85 -11.18
CA ASN A 54 -9.72 13.73 -11.03
C ASN A 54 -10.16 13.84 -9.56
N MET A 55 -9.20 14.24 -8.71
CA MET A 55 -9.35 14.48 -7.29
C MET A 55 -8.22 15.38 -6.78
N PRO A 56 -8.35 16.01 -5.59
CA PRO A 56 -7.28 16.74 -4.94
C PRO A 56 -6.01 15.90 -4.77
N ILE A 57 -4.85 16.53 -4.77
CA ILE A 57 -3.54 15.85 -4.71
C ILE A 57 -3.42 15.01 -3.45
N ASP A 58 -3.79 15.56 -2.31
CA ASP A 58 -3.78 14.90 -1.01
C ASP A 58 -4.66 13.64 -0.98
N ARG A 59 -5.85 13.72 -1.57
CA ARG A 59 -6.76 12.57 -1.68
C ARG A 59 -6.19 11.47 -2.58
N GLN A 60 -5.60 11.82 -3.73
CA GLN A 60 -4.97 10.81 -4.59
C GLN A 60 -3.78 10.14 -3.89
N ALA A 61 -2.99 10.92 -3.17
CA ALA A 61 -1.89 10.41 -2.36
C ALA A 61 -2.39 9.47 -1.23
N GLU A 62 -3.52 9.79 -0.58
CA GLU A 62 -4.16 8.89 0.39
C GLU A 62 -4.65 7.59 -0.25
N GLU A 63 -5.20 7.63 -1.47
CA GLU A 63 -5.61 6.42 -2.19
C GLU A 63 -4.41 5.51 -2.50
N VAL A 64 -3.28 6.08 -2.93
CA VAL A 64 -2.02 5.32 -3.09
C VAL A 64 -1.55 4.73 -1.76
N ASP A 65 -1.54 5.52 -0.69
CA ASP A 65 -1.17 5.06 0.65
C ASP A 65 -2.04 3.88 1.12
N ARG A 66 -3.34 3.90 0.84
CA ARG A 66 -4.25 2.78 1.13
C ARG A 66 -3.86 1.50 0.40
N VAL A 67 -3.48 1.60 -0.89
CA VAL A 67 -2.99 0.43 -1.63
C VAL A 67 -1.71 -0.11 -1.01
N LYS A 68 -0.73 0.76 -0.75
CA LYS A 68 0.57 0.38 -0.19
C LYS A 68 0.46 -0.24 1.21
N ARG A 69 -0.52 0.18 2.02
CA ARG A 69 -0.77 -0.36 3.37
C ARG A 69 -1.70 -1.57 3.40
N SER A 70 -2.40 -1.88 2.31
CA SER A 70 -3.41 -2.95 2.31
C SER A 70 -2.83 -4.34 2.49
N GLU A 71 -1.64 -4.57 1.96
CA GLU A 71 -0.88 -5.82 2.10
C GLU A 71 0.61 -5.53 2.15
N SER A 72 1.19 -5.86 3.28
CA SER A 72 2.62 -6.07 3.42
C SER A 72 2.80 -7.36 4.21
N GLY A 73 3.76 -8.19 3.86
CA GLY A 73 4.06 -9.38 4.68
C GLY A 73 4.46 -8.98 6.10
N MET A 74 5.09 -7.81 6.23
CA MET A 74 5.34 -7.05 7.44
C MET A 74 4.93 -5.60 7.17
N ILE A 75 4.12 -5.01 8.03
CA ILE A 75 3.81 -3.59 7.99
C ILE A 75 5.06 -2.84 8.46
N VAL A 76 5.79 -2.22 7.54
CA VAL A 76 6.94 -1.36 7.84
C VAL A 76 6.39 0.00 8.31
N ASP A 77 7.00 0.58 9.35
CA ASP A 77 6.57 1.84 9.96
C ASP A 77 5.06 1.84 10.30
N PRO A 78 4.61 0.93 11.18
CA PRO A 78 3.21 0.87 11.55
C PRO A 78 2.76 2.17 12.23
N VAL A 79 1.48 2.50 12.07
CA VAL A 79 0.89 3.60 12.83
C VAL A 79 1.01 3.30 14.32
N THR A 80 1.51 4.26 15.09
CA THR A 80 1.76 4.12 16.53
C THR A 80 1.02 5.18 17.31
N VAL A 81 0.90 4.98 18.61
CA VAL A 81 0.37 5.95 19.57
C VAL A 81 1.32 6.11 20.74
N ASP A 82 1.26 7.27 21.40
CA ASP A 82 2.03 7.50 22.62
C ASP A 82 1.26 6.98 23.85
N PRO A 83 1.93 6.44 24.89
CA PRO A 83 1.28 5.91 26.09
C PRO A 83 0.48 6.97 26.87
N ASP A 84 0.82 8.24 26.73
CA ASP A 84 0.16 9.35 27.42
C ASP A 84 -1.05 9.92 26.64
N GLN A 85 -1.23 9.52 25.38
CA GLN A 85 -2.44 9.84 24.60
C GLN A 85 -3.67 9.18 25.22
N LYS A 86 -4.85 9.74 24.90
CA LYS A 86 -6.13 9.21 25.38
C LYS A 86 -6.63 8.06 24.52
N ILE A 87 -7.40 7.16 25.13
CA ILE A 87 -7.96 5.98 24.41
C ILE A 87 -8.81 6.41 23.23
N PHE A 88 -9.62 7.48 23.34
CA PHE A 88 -10.48 7.94 22.23
C PHE A 88 -9.65 8.34 21.00
N GLU A 89 -8.46 8.92 21.17
CA GLU A 89 -7.56 9.28 20.07
C GLU A 89 -7.06 8.01 19.34
N ALA A 90 -6.69 6.99 20.12
CA ALA A 90 -6.31 5.70 19.56
C ALA A 90 -7.48 5.02 18.80
N LEU A 91 -8.70 5.13 19.32
CA LEU A 91 -9.90 4.61 18.65
C LEU A 91 -10.18 5.32 17.33
N GLU A 92 -9.98 6.63 17.24
CA GLU A 92 -10.09 7.38 16.00
C GLU A 92 -9.05 6.92 14.96
N ILE A 93 -7.81 6.72 15.39
CA ILE A 93 -6.73 6.16 14.56
C ILE A 93 -7.10 4.76 14.07
N MET A 94 -7.53 3.88 14.98
CA MET A 94 -7.93 2.51 14.65
C MET A 94 -9.11 2.48 13.67
N LYS A 95 -10.08 3.36 13.82
CA LYS A 95 -11.22 3.53 12.91
C LYS A 95 -10.77 4.06 11.54
N ARG A 96 -9.96 5.12 11.52
CA ARG A 96 -9.44 5.75 10.28
C ARG A 96 -8.66 4.76 9.44
N TYR A 97 -7.78 3.96 10.04
CA TYR A 97 -6.94 2.99 9.35
C TYR A 97 -7.57 1.59 9.28
N ARG A 98 -8.78 1.38 9.84
CA ARG A 98 -9.47 0.08 9.90
C ARG A 98 -8.62 -1.04 10.47
N ILE A 99 -7.89 -0.76 11.55
CA ILE A 99 -7.00 -1.67 12.25
C ILE A 99 -7.57 -2.05 13.61
N SER A 100 -7.26 -3.27 14.08
CA SER A 100 -7.77 -3.83 15.33
C SER A 100 -6.77 -3.70 16.49
N GLY A 101 -5.72 -2.92 16.32
CA GLY A 101 -4.75 -2.64 17.36
C GLY A 101 -3.58 -1.83 16.83
N VAL A 102 -2.94 -1.09 17.72
CA VAL A 102 -1.85 -0.18 17.43
C VAL A 102 -0.70 -0.41 18.42
N PRO A 103 0.56 -0.45 17.95
CA PRO A 103 1.72 -0.43 18.84
C PRO A 103 1.78 0.88 19.61
N VAL A 104 2.20 0.80 20.86
CA VAL A 104 2.41 1.95 21.74
C VAL A 104 3.90 2.19 21.89
N VAL A 105 4.37 3.38 21.55
CA VAL A 105 5.80 3.75 21.59
C VAL A 105 6.01 5.01 22.42
N LYS A 106 7.11 5.05 23.15
CA LYS A 106 7.57 6.28 23.81
C LYS A 106 8.85 6.76 23.10
N GLY A 107 8.72 7.87 22.38
CA GLY A 107 9.71 8.20 21.35
C GLY A 107 9.67 7.15 20.23
N ASN A 108 10.78 6.39 20.06
CA ASN A 108 10.86 5.31 19.08
C ASN A 108 10.85 3.91 19.73
N LYS A 109 10.89 3.82 21.06
CA LYS A 109 10.93 2.54 21.77
C LYS A 109 9.55 1.96 21.99
N LEU A 110 9.41 0.69 21.69
CA LEU A 110 8.19 -0.06 21.96
C LEU A 110 7.96 -0.19 23.48
N VAL A 111 6.77 0.18 23.95
CA VAL A 111 6.39 0.09 25.37
C VAL A 111 5.11 -0.71 25.60
N GLY A 112 4.36 -1.02 24.55
CA GLY A 112 3.13 -1.78 24.65
C GLY A 112 2.42 -1.96 23.32
N ILE A 113 1.25 -2.59 23.41
CA ILE A 113 0.29 -2.67 22.30
C ILE A 113 -1.11 -2.43 22.85
N LEU A 114 -1.92 -1.66 22.11
CA LEU A 114 -3.33 -1.47 22.40
C LEU A 114 -4.16 -2.17 21.33
N THR A 115 -5.07 -3.05 21.73
CA THR A 115 -5.89 -3.84 20.81
C THR A 115 -7.38 -3.77 21.18
N ASN A 116 -8.25 -4.19 20.26
CA ASN A 116 -9.69 -4.32 20.56
C ASN A 116 -9.98 -5.26 21.74
N ARG A 117 -9.05 -6.18 22.08
CA ARG A 117 -9.19 -7.06 23.24
C ARG A 117 -9.07 -6.26 24.52
N ASP A 118 -8.10 -5.35 24.59
CA ASP A 118 -7.85 -4.50 25.76
C ASP A 118 -9.01 -3.52 26.01
N LEU A 119 -9.68 -3.11 24.92
CA LEU A 119 -10.78 -2.13 24.94
C LEU A 119 -12.17 -2.76 25.05
N ARG A 120 -12.29 -4.10 25.07
CA ARG A 120 -13.58 -4.80 24.97
C ARG A 120 -14.58 -4.41 26.03
N PHE A 121 -14.12 -4.16 27.25
CA PHE A 121 -14.95 -3.82 28.41
C PHE A 121 -14.64 -2.43 28.97
N GLU A 122 -13.81 -1.64 28.25
CA GLU A 122 -13.46 -0.30 28.70
C GLU A 122 -14.58 0.69 28.35
N THR A 123 -14.92 1.53 29.31
CA THR A 123 -15.97 2.56 29.19
C THR A 123 -15.42 3.98 29.35
N ARG A 124 -14.22 4.12 29.92
CA ARG A 124 -13.58 5.41 30.18
C ARG A 124 -12.53 5.72 29.12
N TYR A 125 -12.95 6.32 28.02
CA TYR A 125 -12.06 6.61 26.89
C TYR A 125 -11.21 7.87 27.05
N ASP A 126 -11.38 8.62 28.12
CA ASP A 126 -10.62 9.82 28.48
C ASP A 126 -9.34 9.52 29.29
N GLN A 127 -9.14 8.29 29.72
CA GLN A 127 -7.93 7.86 30.42
C GLN A 127 -6.76 7.60 29.45
N PRO A 128 -5.50 7.67 29.94
CA PRO A 128 -4.33 7.44 29.10
C PRO A 128 -4.19 5.97 28.67
N ILE A 129 -3.66 5.74 27.49
CA ILE A 129 -3.46 4.42 26.89
C ILE A 129 -2.63 3.51 27.79
N ARG A 130 -1.63 4.06 28.48
CA ARG A 130 -0.76 3.30 29.38
C ARG A 130 -1.49 2.52 30.49
N ASP A 131 -2.70 2.92 30.83
CA ASP A 131 -3.46 2.28 31.91
C ASP A 131 -4.21 1.02 31.46
N VAL A 132 -4.40 0.86 30.14
CA VAL A 132 -5.17 -0.24 29.55
C VAL A 132 -4.39 -1.10 28.55
N MET A 133 -3.30 -0.57 28.00
CA MET A 133 -2.49 -1.29 27.00
C MET A 133 -1.86 -2.57 27.58
N THR A 134 -1.65 -3.58 26.76
CA THR A 134 -0.84 -4.75 27.12
C THR A 134 0.64 -4.34 27.11
N LYS A 135 1.33 -4.55 28.26
CA LYS A 135 2.76 -4.25 28.46
C LYS A 135 3.61 -5.51 28.58
N ASP A 136 3.09 -6.53 29.24
CA ASP A 136 3.78 -7.79 29.53
C ASP A 136 2.76 -8.94 29.57
N PRO A 137 3.03 -10.04 28.83
CA PRO A 137 4.14 -10.21 27.91
C PRO A 137 3.92 -9.50 26.55
N LEU A 138 4.97 -8.83 26.04
CA LEU A 138 5.00 -8.37 24.66
C LEU A 138 5.68 -9.40 23.77
N PHE A 139 4.96 -9.91 22.77
CA PHE A 139 5.52 -10.87 21.82
C PHE A 139 6.16 -10.12 20.67
N THR A 140 7.48 -10.19 20.60
CA THR A 140 8.31 -9.50 19.61
C THR A 140 9.15 -10.50 18.82
N VAL A 141 9.55 -10.07 17.61
CA VAL A 141 10.53 -10.78 16.77
C VAL A 141 11.55 -9.78 16.24
N SER A 142 12.73 -10.27 15.89
CA SER A 142 13.79 -9.44 15.35
C SER A 142 13.54 -9.07 13.88
N VAL A 143 14.17 -8.00 13.43
CA VAL A 143 14.23 -7.65 12.00
C VAL A 143 14.84 -8.81 11.20
N GLY A 144 14.23 -9.17 10.08
CA GLY A 144 14.67 -10.29 9.25
C GLY A 144 13.95 -11.62 9.53
N THR A 145 13.09 -11.70 10.56
CA THR A 145 12.24 -12.88 10.80
C THR A 145 11.37 -13.16 9.57
N THR A 146 11.39 -14.42 9.10
CA THR A 146 10.56 -14.83 7.96
C THR A 146 9.08 -14.94 8.35
N LEU A 147 8.19 -14.90 7.37
CA LEU A 147 6.75 -15.04 7.66
C LEU A 147 6.38 -16.42 8.18
N GLU A 148 7.13 -17.45 7.82
CA GLU A 148 6.98 -18.81 8.35
C GLU A 148 7.34 -18.84 9.83
N GLN A 149 8.49 -18.30 10.22
CA GLN A 149 8.88 -18.16 11.63
C GLN A 149 7.89 -17.31 12.42
N ALA A 150 7.43 -16.19 11.82
CA ALA A 150 6.41 -15.35 12.45
C ALA A 150 5.09 -16.09 12.65
N GLN A 151 4.69 -16.96 11.70
CA GLN A 151 3.49 -17.80 11.84
C GLN A 151 3.62 -18.76 13.02
N ASP A 152 4.78 -19.39 13.22
CA ASP A 152 5.04 -20.31 14.33
C ASP A 152 4.97 -19.59 15.68
N GLU A 153 5.55 -18.40 15.78
CA GLU A 153 5.49 -17.58 17.00
C GLU A 153 4.05 -17.08 17.28
N LEU A 154 3.30 -16.66 16.26
CA LEU A 154 1.88 -16.29 16.42
C LEU A 154 1.04 -17.45 16.93
N HIS A 155 1.28 -18.66 16.40
CA HIS A 155 0.57 -19.87 16.79
C HIS A 155 0.95 -20.31 18.21
N LYS A 156 2.24 -20.36 18.52
CA LYS A 156 2.79 -20.75 19.83
C LYS A 156 2.24 -19.87 20.97
N HIS A 157 2.19 -18.56 20.74
CA HIS A 157 1.72 -17.59 21.74
C HIS A 157 0.23 -17.27 21.65
N ARG A 158 -0.48 -17.83 20.67
CA ARG A 158 -1.92 -17.60 20.42
C ARG A 158 -2.27 -16.11 20.30
N VAL A 159 -1.39 -15.35 19.65
CA VAL A 159 -1.58 -13.93 19.40
C VAL A 159 -1.84 -13.65 17.92
N GLU A 160 -2.50 -12.53 17.62
CA GLU A 160 -2.82 -12.15 16.24
C GLU A 160 -1.80 -11.19 15.63
N LYS A 161 -0.90 -10.65 16.45
CA LYS A 161 0.06 -9.61 16.07
C LYS A 161 1.40 -9.86 16.72
N LEU A 162 2.47 -9.74 15.94
CA LEU A 162 3.86 -9.73 16.40
C LEU A 162 4.48 -8.38 16.07
N LEU A 163 5.13 -7.81 17.06
CA LEU A 163 5.88 -6.56 16.94
C LEU A 163 7.31 -6.87 16.50
N VAL A 164 7.77 -6.22 15.44
CA VAL A 164 9.14 -6.38 14.94
C VAL A 164 9.99 -5.27 15.50
N VAL A 165 11.05 -5.62 16.22
CA VAL A 165 11.96 -4.69 16.89
C VAL A 165 13.41 -4.94 16.49
N ASP A 166 14.25 -3.91 16.62
CA ASP A 166 15.69 -4.07 16.57
C ASP A 166 16.29 -4.37 17.96
N ASP A 167 17.63 -4.46 18.03
CA ASP A 167 18.34 -4.77 19.25
C ASP A 167 18.20 -3.69 20.35
N ASP A 168 17.86 -2.46 19.98
CA ASP A 168 17.58 -1.35 20.90
C ASP A 168 16.10 -1.26 21.32
N PHE A 169 15.30 -2.27 20.95
CA PHE A 169 13.85 -2.33 21.17
C PHE A 169 13.07 -1.20 20.48
N VAL A 170 13.61 -0.71 19.37
CA VAL A 170 12.93 0.26 18.49
C VAL A 170 11.99 -0.48 17.56
N LEU A 171 10.75 -0.03 17.49
CA LEU A 171 9.74 -0.63 16.61
C LEU A 171 10.11 -0.42 15.13
N LYS A 172 10.22 -1.50 14.38
CA LYS A 172 10.50 -1.52 12.93
C LYS A 172 9.33 -2.02 12.10
N GLY A 173 8.41 -2.75 12.71
CA GLY A 173 7.29 -3.30 11.95
C GLY A 173 6.28 -4.04 12.80
N LEU A 174 5.25 -4.52 12.11
CA LEU A 174 4.16 -5.31 12.67
C LEU A 174 3.79 -6.42 11.69
N ILE A 175 3.73 -7.66 12.15
CA ILE A 175 3.25 -8.82 11.40
C ILE A 175 1.93 -9.28 12.00
N THR A 176 0.91 -9.52 11.17
CA THR A 176 -0.38 -10.02 11.64
C THR A 176 -0.74 -11.35 10.98
N VAL A 177 -1.60 -12.13 11.65
CA VAL A 177 -2.18 -13.36 11.08
C VAL A 177 -2.85 -13.08 9.74
N LYS A 178 -3.54 -11.92 9.61
CA LYS A 178 -4.21 -11.52 8.37
C LYS A 178 -3.23 -11.37 7.20
N ASP A 179 -2.03 -10.82 7.46
CA ASP A 179 -1.02 -10.62 6.41
C ASP A 179 -0.47 -11.95 5.89
N ILE A 180 -0.27 -12.91 6.80
CA ILE A 180 0.15 -14.27 6.43
C ILE A 180 -0.95 -14.99 5.64
N GLN A 181 -2.21 -14.88 6.06
CA GLN A 181 -3.35 -15.45 5.34
C GLN A 181 -3.50 -14.87 3.93
N LYS A 182 -3.34 -13.55 3.79
CA LYS A 182 -3.38 -12.86 2.49
C LYS A 182 -2.29 -13.33 1.55
N LYS A 183 -1.04 -13.52 2.05
CA LYS A 183 0.06 -14.08 1.24
C LYS A 183 -0.29 -15.47 0.69
N LYS A 184 -0.92 -16.32 1.51
CA LYS A 184 -1.36 -17.67 1.10
C LYS A 184 -2.52 -17.60 0.08
N LYS A 185 -3.44 -16.64 0.26
CA LYS A 185 -4.61 -16.47 -0.61
C LYS A 185 -4.25 -15.87 -1.98
N TYR A 186 -3.25 -14.99 -2.03
CA TYR A 186 -2.84 -14.26 -3.24
C TYR A 186 -1.34 -14.45 -3.52
N PRO A 187 -0.91 -15.68 -3.91
CA PRO A 187 0.52 -15.98 -4.11
C PRO A 187 1.14 -15.21 -5.28
N ASN A 188 0.32 -14.84 -6.27
CA ASN A 188 0.74 -14.10 -7.47
C ASN A 188 0.51 -12.59 -7.37
N ALA A 189 0.23 -12.04 -6.18
CA ALA A 189 0.02 -10.62 -6.02
C ALA A 189 1.23 -9.79 -6.51
N ALA A 190 0.96 -8.71 -7.26
CA ALA A 190 1.99 -7.79 -7.73
C ALA A 190 2.51 -6.97 -6.54
N LYS A 191 3.72 -7.29 -6.08
CA LYS A 191 4.35 -6.70 -4.89
C LYS A 191 5.69 -6.05 -5.21
N ASP A 192 6.01 -5.02 -4.43
CA ASP A 192 7.33 -4.40 -4.45
C ASP A 192 8.35 -5.21 -3.61
N SER A 193 9.59 -4.76 -3.56
CA SER A 193 10.66 -5.40 -2.80
C SER A 193 10.43 -5.44 -1.28
N GLN A 194 9.52 -4.62 -0.76
CA GLN A 194 9.10 -4.60 0.64
C GLN A 194 7.84 -5.44 0.91
N GLY A 195 7.35 -6.17 -0.11
CA GLY A 195 6.17 -7.02 -0.01
C GLY A 195 4.83 -6.28 -0.01
N ARG A 196 4.82 -4.96 -0.32
CA ARG A 196 3.61 -4.15 -0.43
C ARG A 196 3.03 -4.27 -1.83
N LEU A 197 1.70 -4.17 -1.95
CA LEU A 197 1.04 -4.16 -3.26
C LEU A 197 1.56 -3.01 -4.12
N ARG A 198 1.73 -3.26 -5.41
CA ARG A 198 2.09 -2.23 -6.38
C ARG A 198 0.91 -1.34 -6.69
N ALA A 199 1.18 -0.05 -6.80
CA ALA A 199 0.21 0.99 -7.12
C ALA A 199 0.71 1.88 -8.24
N GLY A 200 -0.13 2.12 -9.25
CA GLY A 200 0.06 3.15 -10.24
C GLY A 200 -0.81 4.37 -9.94
N ALA A 201 -0.42 5.53 -10.43
CA ALA A 201 -1.23 6.74 -10.33
C ALA A 201 -1.08 7.63 -11.57
N ALA A 202 -2.17 8.27 -11.96
CA ALA A 202 -2.19 9.19 -13.10
C ALA A 202 -1.80 10.60 -12.71
N ILE A 203 -1.05 11.24 -13.61
CA ILE A 203 -0.70 12.67 -13.56
C ILE A 203 -1.02 13.30 -14.92
N GLY A 204 -1.08 14.63 -14.95
CA GLY A 204 -1.15 15.37 -16.20
C GLY A 204 0.22 15.60 -16.85
N ALA A 205 0.23 16.32 -18.00
CA ALA A 205 1.45 16.81 -18.63
C ALA A 205 1.65 18.32 -18.39
N THR A 206 0.73 18.98 -17.69
CA THR A 206 0.73 20.43 -17.44
C THR A 206 0.13 20.72 -16.06
N GLY A 207 0.23 21.96 -15.61
CA GLY A 207 -0.35 22.39 -14.33
C GLY A 207 0.41 21.81 -13.13
N ASP A 208 -0.30 21.17 -12.22
CA ASP A 208 0.18 20.65 -10.93
C ASP A 208 0.95 19.32 -11.00
N PHE A 209 1.31 18.83 -12.19
CA PHE A 209 1.80 17.47 -12.37
C PHE A 209 3.07 17.14 -11.56
N LEU A 210 3.98 18.11 -11.35
CA LEU A 210 5.19 17.90 -10.54
C LEU A 210 4.88 17.85 -9.04
N GLU A 211 4.01 18.76 -8.56
CA GLU A 211 3.57 18.76 -7.17
C GLU A 211 2.81 17.47 -6.83
N ARG A 212 1.93 17.06 -7.74
CA ARG A 212 1.18 15.80 -7.64
C ARG A 212 2.12 14.59 -7.63
N ALA A 213 3.11 14.55 -8.53
CA ALA A 213 4.11 13.50 -8.56
C ALA A 213 4.90 13.43 -7.25
N ASP A 214 5.27 14.57 -6.66
CA ASP A 214 6.00 14.64 -5.40
C ASP A 214 5.21 13.97 -4.26
N GLU A 215 3.94 14.33 -4.10
CA GLU A 215 3.07 13.74 -3.07
C GLU A 215 2.84 12.23 -3.29
N LEU A 216 2.68 11.78 -4.54
CA LEU A 216 2.54 10.37 -4.88
C LEU A 216 3.83 9.58 -4.60
N VAL A 217 4.99 10.15 -4.90
CA VAL A 217 6.30 9.53 -4.62
C VAL A 217 6.56 9.44 -3.12
N LYS A 218 6.18 10.44 -2.33
CA LYS A 218 6.22 10.37 -0.85
C LYS A 218 5.39 9.18 -0.33
N LYS A 219 4.29 8.83 -1.00
CA LYS A 219 3.45 7.66 -0.68
C LYS A 219 3.94 6.36 -1.33
N LYS A 220 5.13 6.38 -1.96
CA LYS A 220 5.80 5.20 -2.54
C LYS A 220 4.99 4.58 -3.70
N VAL A 221 4.43 5.42 -4.57
CA VAL A 221 3.87 4.96 -5.85
C VAL A 221 4.94 4.22 -6.65
N ASP A 222 4.58 3.14 -7.32
CA ASP A 222 5.55 2.31 -8.09
C ASP A 222 5.69 2.82 -9.53
N VAL A 223 4.61 3.34 -10.11
CA VAL A 223 4.59 3.80 -11.50
C VAL A 223 3.66 4.99 -11.67
N LEU A 224 4.11 6.00 -12.39
CA LEU A 224 3.29 7.14 -12.79
C LEU A 224 2.85 6.97 -14.25
N VAL A 225 1.58 7.25 -14.53
CA VAL A 225 1.10 7.34 -15.90
C VAL A 225 0.79 8.79 -16.25
N ILE A 226 1.44 9.32 -17.29
CA ILE A 226 1.09 10.62 -17.87
C ILE A 226 -0.08 10.37 -18.81
N ASP A 227 -1.27 10.72 -18.36
CA ASP A 227 -2.54 10.44 -19.03
C ASP A 227 -3.09 11.71 -19.69
N THR A 228 -3.08 11.71 -21.03
CA THR A 228 -3.47 12.84 -21.87
C THR A 228 -4.19 12.34 -23.12
N ALA A 229 -4.98 13.23 -23.76
CA ALA A 229 -5.65 12.92 -25.02
C ALA A 229 -4.64 12.61 -26.16
N HIS A 230 -3.48 13.27 -26.16
CA HIS A 230 -2.45 13.12 -27.20
C HIS A 230 -1.10 12.75 -26.58
N GLY A 231 -0.84 11.45 -26.46
CA GLY A 231 0.34 10.90 -25.79
C GLY A 231 1.66 11.23 -26.46
N HIS A 232 1.68 11.60 -27.74
CA HIS A 232 2.88 11.97 -28.49
C HIS A 232 2.98 13.49 -28.71
N SER A 233 2.62 14.28 -27.70
CA SER A 233 2.80 15.74 -27.74
C SER A 233 4.12 16.16 -27.09
N GLU A 234 4.66 17.31 -27.53
CA GLU A 234 5.87 17.91 -26.93
C GLU A 234 5.74 18.09 -25.41
N ARG A 235 4.56 18.46 -24.92
CA ARG A 235 4.28 18.62 -23.49
C ARG A 235 4.42 17.31 -22.72
N VAL A 236 3.99 16.20 -23.32
CA VAL A 236 4.14 14.86 -22.69
C VAL A 236 5.61 14.49 -22.64
N LEU A 237 6.39 14.71 -23.71
CA LEU A 237 7.83 14.44 -23.74
C LEU A 237 8.56 15.27 -22.68
N GLN A 238 8.25 16.56 -22.56
CA GLN A 238 8.81 17.44 -21.53
C GLN A 238 8.42 16.99 -20.12
N ALA A 239 7.17 16.56 -19.90
CA ALA A 239 6.74 16.03 -18.59
C ALA A 239 7.47 14.73 -18.24
N VAL A 240 7.67 13.79 -19.18
CA VAL A 240 8.47 12.59 -18.96
C VAL A 240 9.89 12.95 -18.52
N VAL A 241 10.54 13.88 -19.23
CA VAL A 241 11.90 14.33 -18.90
C VAL A 241 11.95 14.97 -17.52
N ALA A 242 10.98 15.83 -17.19
CA ALA A 242 10.90 16.50 -15.90
C ALA A 242 10.72 15.51 -14.74
N ILE A 243 9.79 14.54 -14.88
CA ILE A 243 9.56 13.51 -13.87
C ILE A 243 10.79 12.61 -13.71
N LYS A 244 11.38 12.12 -14.79
CA LYS A 244 12.56 11.26 -14.72
C LYS A 244 13.79 11.97 -14.18
N ARG A 245 13.88 13.30 -14.35
CA ARG A 245 14.95 14.12 -13.74
C ARG A 245 14.74 14.29 -12.23
N ALA A 246 13.50 14.50 -11.79
CA ALA A 246 13.16 14.67 -10.38
C ALA A 246 13.15 13.34 -9.60
N TYR A 247 12.66 12.27 -10.23
CA TYR A 247 12.45 10.95 -9.62
C TYR A 247 12.98 9.83 -10.54
N PRO A 248 14.29 9.65 -10.64
CA PRO A 248 14.92 8.66 -11.55
C PRO A 248 14.42 7.22 -11.32
N GLU A 249 14.13 6.87 -10.06
CA GLU A 249 13.75 5.53 -9.61
C GLU A 249 12.28 5.18 -9.91
N VAL A 250 11.43 6.18 -10.19
CA VAL A 250 10.01 5.95 -10.46
C VAL A 250 9.81 5.66 -11.93
N ASP A 251 9.14 4.55 -12.23
CA ASP A 251 8.79 4.23 -13.61
C ASP A 251 7.67 5.13 -14.13
N VAL A 252 7.78 5.49 -15.42
CA VAL A 252 6.82 6.39 -16.08
C VAL A 252 6.29 5.72 -17.34
N VAL A 253 4.97 5.75 -17.49
CA VAL A 253 4.24 5.31 -18.67
C VAL A 253 3.58 6.54 -19.30
N ALA A 254 3.77 6.77 -20.59
CA ALA A 254 3.00 7.76 -21.34
C ALA A 254 1.83 7.07 -22.05
N ARG A 255 0.64 7.62 -21.87
CA ARG A 255 -0.60 7.07 -22.43
C ARG A 255 -1.36 8.14 -23.22
N SER A 256 -2.04 7.69 -24.28
CA SER A 256 -2.97 8.46 -25.09
C SER A 256 -4.37 7.85 -25.05
N GLU A 257 -5.41 8.66 -25.05
CA GLU A 257 -6.80 8.24 -25.14
C GLU A 257 -7.39 8.39 -26.55
N GLU A 258 -6.56 8.56 -27.57
CA GLU A 258 -6.98 8.83 -28.95
C GLU A 258 -8.05 7.86 -29.49
N HIS A 259 -8.03 6.60 -29.07
CA HIS A 259 -9.00 5.59 -29.51
C HIS A 259 -10.38 5.65 -28.83
N THR A 260 -10.50 6.30 -27.67
CA THR A 260 -11.79 6.42 -26.95
C THR A 260 -12.62 7.60 -27.46
N SER A 261 -11.99 8.66 -27.98
CA SER A 261 -12.67 9.81 -28.53
C SER A 261 -13.31 9.54 -29.90
N GLU A 262 -12.73 8.67 -30.73
CA GLU A 262 -13.31 8.27 -32.02
C GLU A 262 -14.59 7.43 -31.85
N LEU A 263 -14.67 6.57 -30.84
CA LEU A 263 -15.87 5.78 -30.55
C LEU A 263 -17.03 6.63 -29.99
N GLN A 264 -16.74 7.72 -29.30
CA GLN A 264 -17.78 8.62 -28.78
C GLN A 264 -18.33 9.61 -29.83
N SER A 265 -17.62 9.86 -30.92
CA SER A 265 -18.07 10.75 -31.98
C SER A 265 -19.00 10.08 -32.98
N HIS A 266 -19.23 8.77 -32.90
CA HIS A 266 -20.09 7.98 -33.76
C HIS A 266 -21.36 7.42 -33.11
N LEU A 267 -21.65 7.83 -31.87
CA LEU A 267 -22.91 7.58 -31.17
C LEU A 267 -23.69 8.88 -30.96
#